data_464b223cb30890750b1dc4cbc8d0dbdf
#
_entry.id   464b223cb30890750b1dc4cbc8d0dbdf
#
_cell.length_a   1.000
_cell.length_b   1.000
_cell.length_c   1.000
_cell.angle_alpha   90.00
_cell.angle_beta   90.00
_cell.angle_gamma   90.00
#
_symmetry.space_group_name_H-M   'P 1'
#
loop_
_entity.id
_entity.type
_entity.pdbx_description
1 polymer ?
#
loop_
_entity_poly.entity_id
_entity_poly.type
_entity_poly.pdbx_seq_one_letter_code
_entity_poly.pdbx_strand_id
1 'polypeptide(L)'
;MAKTQYTKAALKEAIAGKLQRHFACEVKDAKKDQIYEACALVIRDALTENMIETQNEVERDGDRQVHYLCMEFLVGRSLRNNAYNLGMLDALTAALADMGFEMADIFEQEADPGLGNGGLCLNC
;
A
#
# COMPACT_ATOMS: atom_id res chain seq x y z
N MET A 1 5.10 -19.73 -2.88
CA MET A 1 4.99 -18.38 -2.30
C MET A 1 4.80 -18.46 -0.81
N ALA A 2 5.79 -18.04 -0.05
CA ALA A 2 5.60 -17.85 1.38
C ALA A 2 4.72 -16.62 1.58
N LYS A 3 3.46 -16.82 1.98
CA LYS A 3 2.61 -15.70 2.36
C LYS A 3 3.03 -15.20 3.72
N THR A 4 3.61 -14.01 3.76
CA THR A 4 3.89 -13.33 5.02
C THR A 4 2.56 -13.09 5.73
N GLN A 5 2.43 -13.61 6.94
CA GLN A 5 1.24 -13.34 7.74
C GLN A 5 1.37 -11.95 8.37
N TYR A 6 0.46 -11.07 8.00
CA TYR A 6 0.39 -9.73 8.57
C TYR A 6 -0.47 -9.76 9.82
N THR A 7 0.16 -9.60 10.99
CA THR A 7 -0.53 -9.52 12.26
C THR A 7 -0.74 -8.08 12.67
N LYS A 8 -1.76 -7.82 13.49
CA LYS A 8 -2.01 -6.50 14.06
C LYS A 8 -0.78 -5.92 14.77
N ALA A 9 -0.11 -6.73 15.58
CA ALA A 9 1.08 -6.29 16.31
C ALA A 9 2.24 -5.93 15.37
N ALA A 10 2.49 -6.74 14.36
CA ALA A 10 3.54 -6.47 13.37
C ALA A 10 3.25 -5.18 12.57
N LEU A 11 2.01 -4.95 12.18
CA LEU A 11 1.61 -3.74 11.46
C LEU A 11 1.71 -2.49 12.35
N LYS A 12 1.30 -2.58 13.61
CA LYS A 12 1.47 -1.47 14.57
C LYS A 12 2.94 -1.06 14.71
N GLU A 13 3.81 -2.04 14.88
CA GLU A 13 5.25 -1.81 15.01
C GLU A 13 5.83 -1.22 13.72
N ALA A 14 5.44 -1.74 12.56
CA ALA A 14 5.88 -1.24 11.27
C ALA A 14 5.45 0.22 11.04
N ILE A 15 4.20 0.55 11.33
CA ILE A 15 3.68 1.91 11.21
C ILE A 15 4.41 2.86 12.17
N ALA A 16 4.57 2.47 13.41
CA ALA A 16 5.31 3.26 14.41
C ALA A 16 6.76 3.50 13.96
N GLY A 17 7.43 2.49 13.43
CA GLY A 17 8.78 2.61 12.90
C GLY A 17 8.87 3.57 11.72
N LYS A 18 7.90 3.55 10.81
CA LYS A 18 7.83 4.49 9.68
C LYS A 18 7.61 5.93 10.17
N LEU A 19 6.74 6.14 11.15
CA LEU A 19 6.53 7.47 11.75
C LEU A 19 7.81 8.02 12.36
N GLN A 20 8.53 7.22 13.12
CA GLN A 20 9.78 7.65 13.74
C GLN A 20 10.86 8.00 12.71
N ARG A 21 11.04 7.16 11.70
CA ARG A 21 12.13 7.30 10.73
C ARG A 21 11.86 8.33 9.64
N HIS A 22 10.61 8.49 9.21
CA HIS A 22 10.27 9.41 8.12
C HIS A 22 9.74 10.76 8.61
N PHE A 23 9.08 10.81 9.76
CA PHE A 23 8.43 12.02 10.27
C PHE A 23 8.98 12.50 11.61
N ALA A 24 9.89 11.74 12.22
CA ALA A 24 10.46 12.03 13.52
C ALA A 24 9.39 12.30 14.60
N CYS A 25 8.28 11.56 14.55
CA CYS A 25 7.18 11.69 15.51
C CYS A 25 6.77 10.33 16.09
N GLU A 26 6.11 10.38 17.22
CA GLU A 26 5.50 9.20 17.84
C GLU A 26 4.03 9.08 17.42
N VAL A 27 3.45 7.89 17.57
CA VAL A 27 2.06 7.62 17.21
C VAL A 27 1.08 8.60 17.86
N LYS A 28 1.31 8.95 19.12
CA LYS A 28 0.47 9.90 19.88
C LYS A 28 0.46 11.31 19.32
N ASP A 29 1.52 11.70 18.62
CA ASP A 29 1.71 13.04 18.06
C ASP A 29 1.47 13.09 16.56
N ALA A 30 1.17 11.95 15.94
CA ALA A 30 1.00 11.84 14.50
C ALA A 30 -0.35 12.40 14.03
N LYS A 31 -0.32 13.08 12.89
CA LYS A 31 -1.51 13.57 12.21
C LYS A 31 -2.06 12.49 11.25
N LYS A 32 -3.31 12.64 10.84
CA LYS A 32 -3.97 11.68 9.93
C LYS A 32 -3.20 11.47 8.62
N ASP A 33 -2.69 12.53 8.01
CA ASP A 33 -1.90 12.47 6.79
C ASP A 33 -0.57 11.72 7.01
N GLN A 34 0.07 11.89 8.15
CA GLN A 34 1.29 11.16 8.51
C GLN A 34 1.02 9.67 8.72
N ILE A 35 -0.08 9.33 9.39
CA ILE A 35 -0.52 7.93 9.55
C ILE A 35 -0.82 7.31 8.19
N TYR A 36 -1.50 8.04 7.30
CA TYR A 36 -1.76 7.59 5.95
C TYR A 36 -0.45 7.27 5.19
N GLU A 37 0.50 8.18 5.21
CA GLU A 37 1.79 7.97 4.53
C GLU A 37 2.57 6.79 5.14
N ALA A 38 2.55 6.64 6.46
CA ALA A 38 3.18 5.49 7.13
C ALA A 38 2.53 4.18 6.69
N CYS A 39 1.21 4.11 6.61
CA CYS A 39 0.48 2.94 6.10
C CYS A 39 0.83 2.66 4.64
N ALA A 40 0.90 3.70 3.81
CA ALA A 40 1.27 3.57 2.41
C ALA A 40 2.68 3.01 2.24
N LEU A 41 3.63 3.45 3.05
CA LEU A 41 5.01 2.94 3.03
C LEU A 41 5.08 1.47 3.46
N VAL A 42 4.31 1.06 4.46
CA VAL A 42 4.24 -0.34 4.91
C VAL A 42 3.67 -1.22 3.79
N ILE A 43 2.60 -0.78 3.14
CA ILE A 43 1.99 -1.51 2.01
C ILE A 43 2.96 -1.56 0.83
N ARG A 44 3.66 -0.46 0.55
CA ARG A 44 4.68 -0.41 -0.51
C ARG A 44 5.80 -1.42 -0.26
N ASP A 45 6.28 -1.55 0.97
CA ASP A 45 7.32 -2.53 1.31
C ASP A 45 6.85 -3.95 0.97
N ALA A 46 5.62 -4.30 1.33
CA ALA A 46 5.04 -5.61 1.03
C ALA A 46 4.89 -5.84 -0.49
N LEU A 47 4.43 -4.82 -1.23
CA LEU A 47 4.31 -4.88 -2.68
C LEU A 47 5.67 -5.03 -3.36
N THR A 48 6.68 -4.34 -2.86
CA THR A 48 8.05 -4.39 -3.40
C THR A 48 8.64 -5.79 -3.22
N GLU A 49 8.45 -6.41 -2.06
CA GLU A 49 8.90 -7.79 -1.82
C GLU A 49 8.26 -8.75 -2.83
N ASN A 50 6.95 -8.66 -3.03
CA ASN A 50 6.23 -9.47 -4.01
C ASN A 50 6.69 -9.22 -5.44
N MET A 51 6.98 -7.97 -5.78
CA MET A 51 7.47 -7.60 -7.10
C MET A 51 8.83 -8.22 -7.40
N ILE A 52 9.75 -8.17 -6.43
CA ILE A 52 11.09 -8.78 -6.56
C ILE A 52 10.96 -10.29 -6.75
N GLU A 53 10.11 -10.95 -5.95
CA GLU A 53 9.86 -12.38 -6.06
C GLU A 53 9.35 -12.75 -7.47
N THR A 54 8.37 -12.00 -7.96
CA THR A 54 7.81 -12.20 -9.32
C THR A 54 8.86 -12.01 -10.39
N GLN A 55 9.69 -10.97 -10.30
CA GLN A 55 10.78 -10.74 -11.25
C GLN A 55 11.77 -11.90 -11.27
N ASN A 56 12.15 -12.38 -10.11
CA ASN A 56 13.08 -13.52 -10.00
C ASN A 56 12.47 -14.80 -10.59
N GLU A 57 11.18 -15.04 -10.40
CA GLU A 57 10.47 -16.17 -11.00
C GLU A 57 10.46 -16.07 -12.54
N VAL A 58 10.13 -14.88 -13.07
CA VAL A 58 10.09 -14.63 -14.51
C VAL A 58 11.48 -14.85 -15.13
N GLU A 59 12.53 -14.33 -14.51
CA GLU A 59 13.91 -14.52 -15.00
C GLU A 59 14.33 -15.99 -14.97
N ARG A 60 14.01 -16.70 -13.88
CA ARG A 60 14.36 -18.12 -13.73
C ARG A 60 13.62 -19.02 -14.72
N ASP A 61 12.33 -18.78 -14.91
CA ASP A 61 11.45 -19.64 -15.68
C ASP A 61 11.36 -19.20 -17.16
N GLY A 62 11.86 -18.02 -17.49
CA GLY A 62 11.83 -17.47 -18.84
C GLY A 62 10.42 -17.13 -19.32
N ASP A 63 9.55 -16.75 -18.40
CA ASP A 63 8.15 -16.44 -18.70
C ASP A 63 8.01 -15.21 -19.59
N ARG A 64 6.95 -15.22 -20.38
CA ARG A 64 6.63 -14.07 -21.23
C ARG A 64 6.07 -12.92 -20.39
N GLN A 65 6.51 -11.72 -20.70
CA GLN A 65 6.02 -10.49 -20.09
C GLN A 65 5.20 -9.70 -21.08
N VAL A 66 4.08 -9.15 -20.60
CA VAL A 66 3.23 -8.24 -21.36
C VAL A 66 3.40 -6.84 -20.79
N HIS A 67 3.75 -5.87 -21.63
CA HIS A 67 3.90 -4.48 -21.26
C HIS A 67 2.80 -3.65 -21.90
N TYR A 68 1.96 -3.03 -21.09
CA TYR A 68 0.95 -2.10 -21.54
C TYR A 68 1.46 -0.68 -21.35
N LEU A 69 1.66 0.01 -22.44
CA LEU A 69 2.16 1.39 -22.44
C LEU A 69 1.05 2.34 -22.86
N CYS A 70 0.69 3.21 -21.96
CA CYS A 70 -0.34 4.22 -22.18
C CYS A 70 0.05 5.51 -21.45
N MET A 71 -0.29 6.66 -22.06
CA MET A 71 -0.04 7.95 -21.43
C MET A 71 -1.15 8.37 -20.48
N GLU A 72 -2.22 7.59 -20.39
CA GLU A 72 -3.41 7.95 -19.64
C GLU A 72 -4.02 6.76 -18.93
N PHE A 73 -4.08 6.81 -17.59
CA PHE A 73 -4.62 5.74 -16.76
C PHE A 73 -5.65 6.29 -15.78
N LEU A 74 -6.77 5.61 -15.64
CA LEU A 74 -7.76 5.87 -14.59
C LEU A 74 -7.44 4.97 -13.40
N VAL A 75 -6.61 5.44 -12.48
CA VAL A 75 -6.15 4.66 -11.32
C VAL A 75 -7.07 4.86 -10.11
N GLY A 76 -7.47 6.09 -9.84
CA GLY A 76 -8.25 6.43 -8.65
C GLY A 76 -7.45 6.20 -7.37
N ARG A 77 -8.16 5.92 -6.27
CA ARG A 77 -7.56 5.58 -4.98
C ARG A 77 -7.34 4.07 -4.91
N SER A 78 -6.12 3.65 -4.60
CA SER A 78 -5.73 2.24 -4.69
C SER A 78 -5.25 1.61 -3.39
N LEU A 79 -5.01 2.41 -2.34
CA LEU A 79 -4.40 1.91 -1.11
C LEU A 79 -5.21 0.79 -0.45
N ARG A 80 -6.52 1.01 -0.30
CA ARG A 80 -7.41 0.01 0.29
C ARG A 80 -7.44 -1.29 -0.51
N ASN A 81 -7.50 -1.17 -1.82
CA ASN A 81 -7.53 -2.33 -2.72
C ASN A 81 -6.23 -3.13 -2.62
N ASN A 82 -5.09 -2.46 -2.54
CA ASN A 82 -3.79 -3.11 -2.36
C ASN A 82 -3.70 -3.82 -1.01
N ALA A 83 -4.17 -3.18 0.06
CA ALA A 83 -4.20 -3.81 1.38
C ALA A 83 -5.10 -5.05 1.40
N TYR A 84 -6.25 -4.99 0.75
CA TYR A 84 -7.16 -6.12 0.60
C TYR A 84 -6.50 -7.28 -0.15
N ASN A 85 -5.88 -7.00 -1.30
CA ASN A 85 -5.24 -8.01 -2.14
C ASN A 85 -4.03 -8.67 -1.46
N LEU A 86 -3.33 -7.93 -0.60
CA LEU A 86 -2.23 -8.47 0.20
C LEU A 86 -2.71 -9.28 1.42
N GLY A 87 -4.02 -9.27 1.71
CA GLY A 87 -4.59 -9.97 2.85
C GLY A 87 -4.30 -9.29 4.19
N MET A 88 -3.97 -8.00 4.19
CA MET A 88 -3.61 -7.26 5.40
C MET A 88 -4.67 -6.25 5.86
N LEU A 89 -5.81 -6.16 5.14
CA LEU A 89 -6.81 -5.13 5.42
C LEU A 89 -7.38 -5.23 6.84
N ASP A 90 -7.75 -6.44 7.27
CA ASP A 90 -8.34 -6.66 8.60
C ASP A 90 -7.35 -6.36 9.72
N ALA A 91 -6.11 -6.83 9.58
CA ALA A 91 -5.04 -6.56 10.53
C ALA A 91 -4.69 -5.08 10.58
N LEU A 92 -4.70 -4.41 9.44
CA LEU A 92 -4.46 -2.97 9.34
C LEU A 92 -5.58 -2.17 10.01
N THR A 93 -6.84 -2.55 9.80
CA THR A 93 -8.00 -1.93 10.46
C THR A 93 -7.88 -2.03 11.98
N ALA A 94 -7.55 -3.22 12.48
CA ALA A 94 -7.37 -3.45 13.91
C ALA A 94 -6.19 -2.66 14.48
N ALA A 95 -5.08 -2.58 13.75
CA ALA A 95 -3.91 -1.82 14.16
C ALA A 95 -4.21 -0.31 14.26
N LEU A 96 -4.91 0.25 13.28
CA LEU A 96 -5.31 1.66 13.29
C LEU A 96 -6.30 1.96 14.41
N ALA A 97 -7.27 1.07 14.68
CA ALA A 97 -8.22 1.22 15.77
C ALA A 97 -7.51 1.26 17.13
N ASP A 98 -6.51 0.40 17.32
CA ASP A 98 -5.69 0.40 18.54
C ASP A 98 -4.86 1.68 18.71
N MET A 99 -4.50 2.31 17.61
CA MET A 99 -3.77 3.59 17.62
C MET A 99 -4.69 4.80 17.79
N GLY A 100 -6.01 4.58 17.80
CA GLY A 100 -7.01 5.64 17.94
C GLY A 100 -7.42 6.30 16.63
N PHE A 101 -7.20 5.64 15.49
CA PHE A 101 -7.56 6.14 14.16
C PHE A 101 -8.60 5.24 13.50
N GLU A 102 -9.53 5.85 12.75
CA GLU A 102 -10.46 5.12 11.90
C GLU A 102 -9.86 4.92 10.52
N MET A 103 -9.97 3.71 9.99
CA MET A 103 -9.46 3.38 8.66
C MET A 103 -10.08 4.26 7.56
N ALA A 104 -11.37 4.55 7.65
CA ALA A 104 -12.05 5.40 6.66
C ALA A 104 -11.42 6.78 6.59
N ASP A 105 -11.12 7.40 7.75
CA ASP A 105 -10.48 8.72 7.80
C ASP A 105 -9.08 8.70 7.21
N ILE A 106 -8.34 7.62 7.45
CA ILE A 106 -6.99 7.48 6.92
C ILE A 106 -7.01 7.31 5.40
N PHE A 107 -7.90 6.50 4.87
CA PHE A 107 -8.01 6.29 3.42
C PHE A 107 -8.54 7.52 2.67
N GLU A 108 -9.30 8.39 3.34
CA GLU A 108 -9.74 9.67 2.76
C GLU A 108 -8.57 10.63 2.48
N GLN A 109 -7.41 10.42 3.10
CA GLN A 109 -6.21 11.23 2.84
C GLN A 109 -5.58 10.92 1.48
N GLU A 110 -5.90 9.78 0.86
CA GLU A 110 -5.34 9.40 -0.43
C GLU A 110 -5.88 10.28 -1.55
N ALA A 111 -4.98 10.86 -2.33
CA ALA A 111 -5.31 11.63 -3.52
C ALA A 111 -5.24 10.74 -4.76
N ASP A 112 -6.08 11.01 -5.74
CA ASP A 112 -5.95 10.39 -7.06
C ASP A 112 -4.61 10.81 -7.68
N PRO A 113 -3.80 9.87 -8.23
CA PRO A 113 -2.51 10.22 -8.85
C PRO A 113 -2.62 11.12 -10.07
N GLY A 114 -3.81 11.28 -10.65
CA GLY A 114 -4.03 12.23 -11.72
C GLY A 114 -3.32 11.87 -13.03
N LEU A 115 -3.29 10.60 -13.40
CA LEU A 115 -2.63 10.11 -14.61
C LEU A 115 -3.53 10.23 -15.85
N GLY A 116 -4.28 11.33 -15.98
CA GLY A 116 -5.22 11.58 -17.06
C GLY A 116 -6.63 11.10 -16.73
N ASN A 117 -7.51 11.10 -17.73
CA ASN A 117 -8.91 10.71 -17.56
C ASN A 117 -9.14 9.20 -17.68
N GLY A 118 -8.15 8.46 -18.16
CA GLY A 118 -8.27 7.03 -18.40
C GLY A 118 -9.12 6.67 -19.61
N GLY A 119 -9.50 7.64 -20.46
CA GLY A 119 -10.32 7.41 -21.63
C GLY A 119 -9.71 6.44 -22.62
N LEU A 120 -8.41 6.55 -22.86
CA LEU A 120 -7.67 5.64 -23.72
C LEU A 120 -7.60 4.23 -23.12
N CYS A 121 -7.43 4.14 -21.81
CA CYS A 121 -7.38 2.87 -21.10
C CYS A 121 -8.72 2.14 -21.13
N LEU A 122 -9.83 2.87 -21.00
CA LEU A 122 -11.18 2.29 -21.02
C LEU A 122 -11.59 1.79 -22.41
N ASN A 123 -11.01 2.34 -23.46
CA ASN A 123 -11.33 1.96 -24.86
C ASN A 123 -10.38 0.90 -25.42
N CYS A 124 -9.42 0.47 -24.66
CA CYS A 124 -8.54 -0.64 -25.02
C CYS A 124 -9.19 -1.97 -24.63
#